data_a897e09c7ed687e4dd5f5a6ea4ccc978
#
_entry.id   a897e09c7ed687e4dd5f5a6ea4ccc978
#
_cell.length_a   1.000
_cell.length_b   1.000
_cell.length_c   1.000
_cell.angle_alpha   90.00
_cell.angle_beta   90.00
_cell.angle_gamma   90.00
#
_symmetry.space_group_name_H-M   'P 1'
#
loop_
_entity.id
_entity.type
_entity.pdbx_description
1 polymer ?
#
loop_
_entity_poly.entity_id
_entity_poly.type
_entity_poly.pdbx_seq_one_letter_code
_entity_poly.pdbx_strand_id
1 'polypeptide(L)'
;VNSLADVLKSYDRSRLTLTSIGSHSALEVAYGARAQGIANLVITAKGRERTYTEHYRRRETPVPRGCVDETLELAAFTDLLNDDVQQALLAHNAIFVANRSFEVYLHQKFSYDEIERGMRIPFFGNRYLLRAEERDEAANQYALLEQAGIRYPRQFASPDEIDRLVMVKAPHAKISFERAFFLVSSPKEYRKTSKRLIREGMLTKDGLRNAVIEEYLLGPSINLNFFYSPLLGELELMGTDTRRQTNLEGFRNVPPDVFDALRAVPMRLEEAGHIAATVTESTLEKAFEMGERFVAAARAARAPGVIGPFALQCIIVAGPPKEFVCYDVSLRIPGSPGTRYTPYSAYRWGRDVSVGERIAMELVMARDADRFDEILT
;
A
#
# COMPACT_ATOMS: atom_id res chain seq x y z
N VAL A 1 3.91 -4.26 -28.57
CA VAL A 1 3.69 -4.81 -27.21
C VAL A 1 2.65 -5.90 -27.34
N ASN A 2 2.99 -7.12 -26.94
CA ASN A 2 2.03 -8.23 -26.96
C ASN A 2 0.87 -7.91 -26.02
N SER A 3 -0.34 -8.28 -26.37
CA SER A 3 -1.48 -8.15 -25.46
C SER A 3 -1.32 -9.08 -24.27
N LEU A 4 -2.00 -8.78 -23.13
CA LEU A 4 -2.03 -9.69 -21.98
C LEU A 4 -2.41 -11.12 -22.41
N ALA A 5 -3.41 -11.26 -23.26
CA ALA A 5 -3.85 -12.55 -23.78
C ALA A 5 -2.74 -13.30 -24.54
N ASP A 6 -1.93 -12.59 -25.33
CA ASP A 6 -0.81 -13.21 -26.07
C ASP A 6 0.30 -13.67 -25.12
N VAL A 7 0.61 -12.87 -24.09
CA VAL A 7 1.57 -13.25 -23.05
C VAL A 7 1.09 -14.50 -22.31
N LEU A 8 -0.16 -14.52 -21.85
CA LEU A 8 -0.73 -15.66 -21.11
C LEU A 8 -0.83 -16.94 -21.95
N LYS A 9 -1.00 -16.84 -23.28
CA LYS A 9 -0.92 -18.00 -24.18
C LYS A 9 0.48 -18.62 -24.23
N SER A 10 1.52 -17.82 -24.03
CA SER A 10 2.90 -18.30 -24.02
C SER A 10 3.33 -18.89 -22.68
N TYR A 11 2.56 -18.68 -21.62
CA TYR A 11 2.89 -19.16 -20.29
C TYR A 11 2.56 -20.63 -20.09
N ASP A 12 3.46 -21.36 -19.44
CA ASP A 12 3.17 -22.66 -18.85
C ASP A 12 2.39 -22.43 -17.54
N ARG A 13 1.09 -22.64 -17.58
CA ARG A 13 0.19 -22.44 -16.45
C ARG A 13 0.45 -23.35 -15.26
N SER A 14 1.17 -24.44 -15.46
CA SER A 14 1.60 -25.34 -14.37
C SER A 14 2.84 -24.81 -13.63
N ARG A 15 3.53 -23.82 -14.19
CA ARG A 15 4.80 -23.26 -13.70
C ARG A 15 4.75 -21.76 -13.47
N LEU A 16 3.61 -21.24 -13.04
CA LEU A 16 3.48 -19.82 -12.71
C LEU A 16 4.40 -19.45 -11.56
N THR A 17 4.94 -18.23 -11.62
CA THR A 17 5.82 -17.67 -10.60
C THR A 17 5.26 -16.34 -10.11
N LEU A 18 4.96 -16.20 -8.82
CA LEU A 18 4.63 -14.90 -8.23
C LEU A 18 5.90 -14.10 -7.99
N THR A 19 5.91 -12.84 -8.42
CA THR A 19 7.06 -11.96 -8.24
C THR A 19 6.65 -10.60 -7.68
N SER A 20 7.54 -10.01 -6.90
CA SER A 20 7.40 -8.64 -6.36
C SER A 20 8.77 -8.03 -6.08
N ILE A 21 8.82 -6.70 -5.94
CA ILE A 21 10.02 -6.00 -5.48
C ILE A 21 10.33 -6.37 -4.03
N GLY A 22 11.58 -6.70 -3.74
CA GLY A 22 12.11 -7.08 -2.44
C GLY A 22 12.09 -5.93 -1.42
N SER A 23 10.93 -5.64 -0.91
CA SER A 23 10.65 -4.65 0.14
C SER A 23 9.22 -4.85 0.66
N HIS A 24 8.85 -4.17 1.77
CA HIS A 24 7.53 -4.25 2.38
C HIS A 24 6.98 -5.69 2.44
N SER A 25 5.97 -6.02 1.62
CA SER A 25 5.23 -7.28 1.65
C SER A 25 5.82 -8.39 0.77
N ALA A 26 7.05 -8.28 0.27
CA ALA A 26 7.63 -9.30 -0.62
C ALA A 26 7.75 -10.68 0.05
N LEU A 27 8.11 -10.73 1.34
CA LEU A 27 8.14 -12.00 2.09
C LEU A 27 6.73 -12.59 2.26
N GLU A 28 5.73 -11.75 2.40
CA GLU A 28 4.34 -12.19 2.52
C GLU A 28 3.83 -12.80 1.21
N VAL A 29 4.17 -12.18 0.07
CA VAL A 29 3.88 -12.73 -1.26
C VAL A 29 4.60 -14.06 -1.48
N ALA A 30 5.89 -14.14 -1.15
CA ALA A 30 6.67 -15.37 -1.29
C ALA A 30 6.14 -16.50 -0.37
N TYR A 31 5.79 -16.17 0.87
CA TYR A 31 5.16 -17.10 1.80
C TYR A 31 3.82 -17.63 1.27
N GLY A 32 2.98 -16.73 0.78
CA GLY A 32 1.68 -17.08 0.24
C GLY A 32 1.76 -17.95 -1.02
N ALA A 33 2.66 -17.61 -1.94
CA ALA A 33 2.93 -18.41 -3.13
C ALA A 33 3.32 -19.84 -2.74
N ARG A 34 4.26 -19.99 -1.81
CA ARG A 34 4.68 -21.30 -1.30
C ARG A 34 3.54 -22.08 -0.65
N ALA A 35 2.69 -21.42 0.15
CA ALA A 35 1.55 -22.06 0.81
C ALA A 35 0.56 -22.67 -0.19
N GLN A 36 0.48 -22.12 -1.40
CA GLN A 36 -0.38 -22.59 -2.49
C GLN A 36 0.37 -23.40 -3.57
N GLY A 37 1.63 -23.76 -3.32
CA GLY A 37 2.43 -24.55 -4.27
C GLY A 37 2.84 -23.80 -5.53
N ILE A 38 2.81 -22.46 -5.52
CA ILE A 38 3.27 -21.61 -6.60
C ILE A 38 4.72 -21.22 -6.35
N ALA A 39 5.56 -21.23 -7.40
CA ALA A 39 6.92 -20.73 -7.33
C ALA A 39 6.94 -19.22 -7.06
N ASN A 40 8.01 -18.72 -6.46
CA ASN A 40 8.17 -17.29 -6.27
C ASN A 40 9.58 -16.81 -6.59
N LEU A 41 9.65 -15.57 -7.07
CA LEU A 41 10.87 -14.86 -7.40
C LEU A 41 10.82 -13.46 -6.80
N VAL A 42 11.77 -13.12 -5.92
CA VAL A 42 11.84 -11.76 -5.34
C VAL A 42 12.87 -10.95 -6.11
N ILE A 43 12.44 -9.81 -6.64
CA ILE A 43 13.31 -8.86 -7.33
C ILE A 43 14.03 -8.01 -6.28
N THR A 44 15.35 -8.16 -6.18
CA THR A 44 16.17 -7.46 -5.19
C THR A 44 17.00 -6.36 -5.84
N ALA A 45 17.49 -5.43 -5.04
CA ALA A 45 18.48 -4.45 -5.47
C ALA A 45 19.74 -4.62 -4.64
N LYS A 46 20.89 -4.33 -5.25
CA LYS A 46 22.22 -4.42 -4.61
C LYS A 46 22.23 -3.73 -3.25
N GLY A 47 22.70 -4.44 -2.22
CA GLY A 47 22.76 -3.97 -0.84
C GLY A 47 21.47 -4.15 -0.03
N ARG A 48 20.41 -4.74 -0.62
CA ARG A 48 19.14 -5.05 0.04
C ARG A 48 18.69 -6.49 -0.17
N GLU A 49 19.57 -7.36 -0.68
CA GLU A 49 19.27 -8.73 -1.10
C GLU A 49 19.31 -9.74 0.06
N ARG A 50 20.14 -9.52 1.10
CA ARG A 50 20.46 -10.53 2.13
C ARG A 50 19.24 -11.10 2.84
N THR A 51 18.21 -10.30 3.07
CA THR A 51 16.96 -10.78 3.66
C THR A 51 16.37 -11.94 2.86
N TYR A 52 16.46 -11.89 1.53
CA TYR A 52 15.84 -12.84 0.61
C TYR A 52 16.79 -13.96 0.21
N THR A 53 18.05 -13.65 -0.01
CA THR A 53 19.08 -14.59 -0.48
C THR A 53 19.67 -15.46 0.64
N GLU A 54 19.68 -14.94 1.88
CA GLU A 54 20.29 -15.62 3.01
C GLU A 54 19.27 -16.05 4.07
N HIS A 55 18.53 -15.10 4.66
CA HIS A 55 17.71 -15.33 5.85
C HIS A 55 16.42 -16.09 5.54
N TYR A 56 15.72 -15.74 4.47
CA TYR A 56 14.44 -16.35 4.10
C TYR A 56 14.52 -17.19 2.81
N ARG A 57 15.75 -17.44 2.29
CA ARG A 57 15.96 -18.35 1.17
C ARG A 57 15.47 -19.75 1.52
N ARG A 58 14.70 -20.37 0.63
CA ARG A 58 14.22 -21.74 0.80
C ARG A 58 15.39 -22.73 0.87
N ARG A 59 15.33 -23.61 1.84
CA ARG A 59 16.28 -24.71 2.07
C ARG A 59 15.50 -25.92 2.56
N GLU A 60 15.84 -27.10 2.04
CA GLU A 60 15.17 -28.34 2.41
C GLU A 60 15.92 -29.09 3.54
N THR A 61 17.22 -28.88 3.64
CA THR A 61 18.09 -29.56 4.63
C THR A 61 18.71 -28.56 5.61
N PRO A 62 18.97 -28.95 6.87
CA PRO A 62 18.62 -30.22 7.52
C PRO A 62 17.12 -30.34 7.81
N VAL A 63 16.37 -29.22 7.79
CA VAL A 63 14.91 -29.13 7.92
C VAL A 63 14.37 -28.12 6.91
N PRO A 64 13.15 -28.31 6.36
CA PRO A 64 12.53 -27.36 5.45
C PRO A 64 12.34 -25.99 6.13
N ARG A 65 12.84 -24.91 5.53
CA ARG A 65 12.72 -23.54 6.04
C ARG A 65 12.85 -22.51 4.94
N GLY A 66 12.49 -21.27 5.26
CA GLY A 66 12.46 -20.14 4.30
C GLY A 66 11.28 -20.23 3.34
N CYS A 67 10.99 -19.14 2.66
CA CYS A 67 9.86 -19.06 1.73
C CYS A 67 10.25 -18.52 0.34
N VAL A 68 11.46 -17.99 0.17
CA VAL A 68 11.93 -17.41 -1.09
C VAL A 68 12.59 -18.49 -1.95
N ASP A 69 12.01 -18.82 -3.10
CA ASP A 69 12.53 -19.82 -4.02
C ASP A 69 13.70 -19.26 -4.85
N GLU A 70 13.51 -18.07 -5.46
CA GLU A 70 14.48 -17.43 -6.31
C GLU A 70 14.57 -15.94 -6.08
N THR A 71 15.68 -15.33 -6.50
CA THR A 71 15.90 -13.90 -6.47
C THR A 71 16.49 -13.43 -7.79
N LEU A 72 16.03 -12.26 -8.28
CA LEU A 72 16.61 -11.55 -9.41
C LEU A 72 17.22 -10.25 -8.87
N GLU A 73 18.55 -10.14 -8.88
CA GLU A 73 19.25 -8.96 -8.39
C GLU A 73 19.40 -7.91 -9.52
N LEU A 74 18.96 -6.70 -9.24
CA LEU A 74 19.12 -5.54 -10.10
C LEU A 74 20.14 -4.56 -9.50
N ALA A 75 20.75 -3.72 -10.32
CA ALA A 75 21.57 -2.62 -9.83
C ALA A 75 20.73 -1.57 -9.10
N ALA A 76 19.53 -1.27 -9.64
CA ALA A 76 18.51 -0.44 -9.00
C ALA A 76 17.11 -0.96 -9.37
N PHE A 77 16.11 -0.71 -8.53
CA PHE A 77 14.73 -1.12 -8.83
C PHE A 77 14.15 -0.47 -10.10
N THR A 78 14.67 0.69 -10.50
CA THR A 78 14.30 1.34 -11.76
C THR A 78 14.68 0.52 -12.99
N ASP A 79 15.59 -0.44 -12.87
CA ASP A 79 15.99 -1.32 -13.97
C ASP A 79 14.95 -2.39 -14.28
N LEU A 80 13.91 -2.51 -13.43
CA LEU A 80 12.80 -3.44 -13.65
C LEU A 80 12.17 -3.30 -15.04
N LEU A 81 12.11 -2.06 -15.58
CA LEU A 81 11.51 -1.81 -16.89
C LEU A 81 12.46 -2.06 -18.06
N ASN A 82 13.71 -2.46 -17.81
CA ASN A 82 14.65 -2.81 -18.88
C ASN A 82 14.19 -4.08 -19.62
N ASP A 83 14.44 -4.11 -20.93
CA ASP A 83 14.01 -5.18 -21.82
C ASP A 83 14.50 -6.56 -21.41
N ASP A 84 15.77 -6.68 -21.05
CA ASP A 84 16.40 -7.92 -20.59
C ASP A 84 15.77 -8.45 -19.30
N VAL A 85 15.45 -7.55 -18.35
CA VAL A 85 14.79 -7.89 -17.10
C VAL A 85 13.36 -8.38 -17.37
N GLN A 86 12.61 -7.66 -18.20
CA GLN A 86 11.26 -8.08 -18.58
C GLN A 86 11.26 -9.43 -19.32
N GLN A 87 12.24 -9.69 -20.19
CA GLN A 87 12.39 -10.99 -20.86
C GLN A 87 12.73 -12.12 -19.89
N ALA A 88 13.61 -11.86 -18.91
CA ALA A 88 13.93 -12.84 -17.86
C ALA A 88 12.67 -13.19 -17.04
N LEU A 89 11.87 -12.21 -16.67
CA LEU A 89 10.62 -12.43 -15.93
C LEU A 89 9.57 -13.19 -16.77
N LEU A 90 9.44 -12.88 -18.05
CA LEU A 90 8.58 -13.63 -18.97
C LEU A 90 8.99 -15.10 -19.06
N ALA A 91 10.30 -15.40 -19.13
CA ALA A 91 10.82 -16.76 -19.15
C ALA A 91 10.53 -17.56 -17.86
N HIS A 92 10.30 -16.88 -16.74
CA HIS A 92 9.86 -17.48 -15.49
C HIS A 92 8.33 -17.63 -15.37
N ASN A 93 7.54 -17.34 -16.39
CA ASN A 93 6.08 -17.23 -16.33
C ASN A 93 5.64 -16.34 -15.14
N ALA A 94 6.31 -15.21 -14.97
CA ALA A 94 6.16 -14.36 -13.80
C ALA A 94 4.86 -13.56 -13.87
N ILE A 95 4.15 -13.50 -12.72
CA ILE A 95 3.01 -12.61 -12.48
C ILE A 95 3.41 -11.66 -11.37
N PHE A 96 3.36 -10.37 -11.67
CA PHE A 96 3.83 -9.32 -10.75
C PHE A 96 2.76 -8.92 -9.75
N VAL A 97 3.16 -8.79 -8.48
CA VAL A 97 2.35 -8.25 -7.39
C VAL A 97 2.95 -6.93 -6.91
N ALA A 98 2.22 -5.84 -7.07
CA ALA A 98 2.68 -4.54 -6.61
C ALA A 98 2.64 -4.43 -5.09
N ASN A 99 3.71 -3.86 -4.54
CA ASN A 99 3.79 -3.37 -3.17
C ASN A 99 4.15 -1.87 -3.18
N ARG A 100 4.17 -1.23 -2.02
CA ARG A 100 4.47 0.21 -1.92
C ARG A 100 5.78 0.60 -2.60
N SER A 101 6.78 -0.24 -2.52
CA SER A 101 8.10 0.04 -3.07
C SER A 101 8.13 0.08 -4.58
N PHE A 102 7.25 -0.65 -5.26
CA PHE A 102 7.11 -0.58 -6.71
C PHE A 102 6.82 0.85 -7.16
N GLU A 103 5.81 1.50 -6.59
CA GLU A 103 5.46 2.87 -6.95
C GLU A 103 6.57 3.86 -6.54
N VAL A 104 7.01 3.79 -5.27
CA VAL A 104 8.00 4.73 -4.73
C VAL A 104 9.31 4.73 -5.51
N TYR A 105 9.82 3.57 -5.92
CA TYR A 105 11.10 3.51 -6.62
C TYR A 105 10.97 3.81 -8.12
N LEU A 106 9.93 3.30 -8.77
CA LEU A 106 9.79 3.52 -10.20
C LEU A 106 9.36 4.96 -10.52
N HIS A 107 8.45 5.52 -9.73
CA HIS A 107 7.95 6.89 -9.95
C HIS A 107 9.02 7.98 -9.75
N GLN A 108 10.17 7.66 -9.14
CA GLN A 108 11.31 8.56 -9.10
C GLN A 108 11.92 8.85 -10.49
N LYS A 109 11.74 7.94 -11.45
CA LYS A 109 12.35 8.02 -12.79
C LYS A 109 11.34 8.01 -13.91
N PHE A 110 10.19 7.38 -13.72
CA PHE A 110 9.20 7.12 -14.74
C PHE A 110 7.83 7.68 -14.35
N SER A 111 7.08 8.18 -15.32
CA SER A 111 5.65 8.48 -15.19
C SER A 111 4.83 7.18 -15.08
N TYR A 112 3.60 7.28 -14.59
CA TYR A 112 2.68 6.12 -14.58
C TYR A 112 2.45 5.54 -15.96
N ASP A 113 2.35 6.37 -17.00
CA ASP A 113 2.18 5.91 -18.38
C ASP A 113 3.39 5.08 -18.88
N GLU A 114 4.60 5.43 -18.46
CA GLU A 114 5.81 4.67 -18.79
C GLU A 114 5.86 3.37 -17.99
N ILE A 115 5.50 3.39 -16.71
CA ILE A 115 5.43 2.19 -15.86
C ILE A 115 4.39 1.20 -16.41
N GLU A 116 3.17 1.68 -16.68
CA GLU A 116 2.08 0.85 -17.20
C GLU A 116 2.42 0.19 -18.55
N ARG A 117 3.11 0.92 -19.43
CA ARG A 117 3.58 0.40 -20.73
C ARG A 117 4.82 -0.46 -20.64
N GLY A 118 5.72 -0.14 -19.71
CA GLY A 118 7.00 -0.83 -19.52
C GLY A 118 6.88 -2.19 -18.85
N MET A 119 5.85 -2.40 -18.02
CA MET A 119 5.57 -3.67 -17.37
C MET A 119 4.92 -4.64 -18.39
N ARG A 120 5.72 -5.51 -18.99
CA ARG A 120 5.25 -6.45 -20.03
C ARG A 120 4.74 -7.77 -19.46
N ILE A 121 5.15 -8.13 -18.25
CA ILE A 121 4.62 -9.31 -17.57
C ILE A 121 3.21 -9.04 -17.04
N PRO A 122 2.36 -10.09 -16.92
CA PRO A 122 1.06 -9.98 -16.30
C PRO A 122 1.17 -9.42 -14.88
N PHE A 123 0.22 -8.57 -14.54
CA PHE A 123 0.17 -7.87 -13.27
C PHE A 123 -1.08 -8.30 -12.50
N PHE A 124 -0.90 -8.88 -11.32
CA PHE A 124 -2.02 -9.21 -10.44
C PHE A 124 -2.63 -7.92 -9.88
N GLY A 125 -3.90 -7.70 -10.16
CA GLY A 125 -4.55 -6.45 -9.80
C GLY A 125 -4.75 -5.51 -10.99
N ASN A 126 -5.30 -4.33 -10.71
CA ASN A 126 -5.48 -3.29 -11.71
C ASN A 126 -4.32 -2.30 -11.69
N ARG A 127 -3.33 -2.49 -12.58
CA ARG A 127 -2.15 -1.61 -12.70
C ARG A 127 -2.50 -0.16 -12.98
N TYR A 128 -3.62 0.07 -13.67
CA TYR A 128 -4.07 1.42 -14.06
C TYR A 128 -4.72 2.18 -12.90
N LEU A 129 -5.13 1.49 -11.84
CA LEU A 129 -5.73 2.10 -10.66
C LEU A 129 -4.68 2.61 -9.67
N LEU A 130 -3.43 2.11 -9.72
CA LEU A 130 -2.37 2.48 -8.76
C LEU A 130 -2.12 3.98 -8.70
N ARG A 131 -2.15 4.67 -9.85
CA ARG A 131 -1.95 6.12 -9.92
C ARG A 131 -2.92 6.93 -9.05
N ALA A 132 -4.09 6.36 -8.74
CA ALA A 132 -5.05 7.03 -7.86
C ALA A 132 -4.56 7.19 -6.41
N GLU A 133 -3.49 6.51 -6.00
CA GLU A 133 -2.83 6.77 -4.71
C GLU A 133 -2.14 8.15 -4.67
N GLU A 134 -1.77 8.72 -5.83
CA GLU A 134 -1.12 10.03 -5.90
C GLU A 134 -2.15 11.16 -5.85
N ARG A 135 -1.84 12.20 -5.05
CA ARG A 135 -2.78 13.28 -4.74
C ARG A 135 -2.90 14.35 -5.82
N ASP A 136 -1.94 14.39 -6.74
CA ASP A 136 -1.87 15.31 -7.88
C ASP A 136 -2.52 14.75 -9.15
N GLU A 137 -2.93 13.49 -9.14
CA GLU A 137 -3.73 12.89 -10.22
C GLU A 137 -5.19 13.39 -10.17
N ALA A 138 -5.78 13.61 -11.34
CA ALA A 138 -7.15 14.14 -11.44
C ALA A 138 -8.21 13.20 -10.83
N ALA A 139 -8.05 11.88 -11.01
CA ALA A 139 -8.92 10.85 -10.44
C ALA A 139 -8.19 10.17 -9.27
N ASN A 140 -7.78 10.95 -8.28
CA ASN A 140 -7.02 10.49 -7.13
C ASN A 140 -7.91 9.82 -6.06
N GLN A 141 -7.28 9.36 -5.00
CA GLN A 141 -7.94 8.68 -3.88
C GLN A 141 -9.08 9.51 -3.25
N TYR A 142 -8.96 10.85 -3.18
CA TYR A 142 -10.03 11.70 -2.63
C TYR A 142 -11.26 11.74 -3.55
N ALA A 143 -11.05 11.80 -4.88
CA ALA A 143 -12.13 11.71 -5.84
C ALA A 143 -12.87 10.36 -5.75
N LEU A 144 -12.12 9.26 -5.54
CA LEU A 144 -12.72 7.93 -5.32
C LEU A 144 -13.50 7.87 -4.00
N LEU A 145 -12.97 8.45 -2.92
CA LEU A 145 -13.65 8.51 -1.61
C LEU A 145 -14.94 9.34 -1.70
N GLU A 146 -14.90 10.49 -2.38
CA GLU A 146 -16.06 11.35 -2.60
C GLU A 146 -17.13 10.62 -3.42
N GLN A 147 -16.76 10.00 -4.54
CA GLN A 147 -17.67 9.21 -5.36
C GLN A 147 -18.28 8.02 -4.59
N ALA A 148 -17.52 7.42 -3.69
CA ALA A 148 -17.99 6.36 -2.80
C ALA A 148 -18.86 6.88 -1.64
N GLY A 149 -18.99 8.19 -1.44
CA GLY A 149 -19.66 8.78 -0.28
C GLY A 149 -18.96 8.42 1.04
N ILE A 150 -17.64 8.23 1.02
CA ILE A 150 -16.83 7.92 2.19
C ILE A 150 -16.26 9.22 2.74
N ARG A 151 -16.51 9.47 4.03
CA ARG A 151 -15.97 10.65 4.71
C ARG A 151 -14.45 10.63 4.74
N TYR A 152 -13.85 11.75 4.33
CA TYR A 152 -12.41 12.00 4.44
C TYR A 152 -12.16 13.33 5.15
N PRO A 153 -10.92 13.64 5.60
CA PRO A 153 -10.61 14.88 6.29
C PRO A 153 -10.99 16.10 5.47
N ARG A 154 -11.59 17.11 6.12
CA ARG A 154 -11.88 18.39 5.46
C ARG A 154 -10.60 18.98 4.88
N GLN A 155 -10.63 19.33 3.61
CA GLN A 155 -9.52 20.00 2.94
C GLN A 155 -9.72 21.51 2.95
N PHE A 156 -8.61 22.23 3.00
CA PHE A 156 -8.55 23.68 2.96
C PHE A 156 -7.93 24.12 1.64
N ALA A 157 -8.61 24.97 0.88
CA ALA A 157 -8.14 25.43 -0.41
C ALA A 157 -6.93 26.38 -0.29
N SER A 158 -6.79 27.05 0.85
CA SER A 158 -5.73 28.04 1.09
C SER A 158 -5.22 27.97 2.53
N PRO A 159 -3.92 28.21 2.77
CA PRO A 159 -3.40 28.38 4.12
C PRO A 159 -4.07 29.46 4.95
N ASP A 160 -4.69 30.45 4.31
CA ASP A 160 -5.38 31.54 5.00
C ASP A 160 -6.74 31.12 5.61
N GLU A 161 -7.25 29.98 5.18
CA GLU A 161 -8.50 29.38 5.71
C GLU A 161 -8.26 28.51 6.96
N ILE A 162 -7.02 28.30 7.39
CA ILE A 162 -6.69 27.44 8.54
C ILE A 162 -7.27 28.04 9.80
N ASP A 163 -8.33 27.40 10.33
CA ASP A 163 -9.06 27.79 11.55
C ASP A 163 -8.92 26.79 12.71
N ARG A 164 -8.17 25.70 12.49
CA ARG A 164 -8.00 24.58 13.43
C ARG A 164 -6.66 23.86 13.20
N LEU A 165 -6.38 22.85 14.01
CA LEU A 165 -5.23 21.98 13.78
C LEU A 165 -5.39 21.24 12.46
N VAL A 166 -4.39 21.39 11.57
CA VAL A 166 -4.34 20.78 10.24
C VAL A 166 -3.03 20.03 10.05
N MET A 167 -3.06 19.02 9.19
CA MET A 167 -1.88 18.36 8.64
C MET A 167 -1.66 18.86 7.21
N VAL A 168 -0.45 19.35 6.95
CA VAL A 168 -0.01 19.73 5.61
C VAL A 168 0.79 18.56 5.03
N LYS A 169 0.35 18.02 3.91
CA LYS A 169 0.93 16.85 3.24
C LYS A 169 1.54 17.29 1.91
N ALA A 170 2.86 17.49 1.87
CA ALA A 170 3.56 17.79 0.63
C ALA A 170 3.92 16.49 -0.11
N PRO A 171 3.79 16.44 -1.47
CA PRO A 171 3.97 15.22 -2.24
C PRO A 171 5.39 14.64 -2.20
N HIS A 172 6.42 15.48 -2.07
CA HIS A 172 7.82 15.04 -2.12
C HIS A 172 8.68 15.74 -1.06
N ALA A 173 9.51 14.95 -0.34
CA ALA A 173 10.63 15.43 0.46
C ALA A 173 11.94 15.27 -0.31
N LYS A 174 12.84 16.26 -0.26
CA LYS A 174 14.11 16.25 -1.01
C LYS A 174 15.14 15.22 -0.51
N ILE A 175 15.02 14.72 0.72
CA ILE A 175 16.12 14.04 1.44
C ILE A 175 15.80 12.61 1.88
N SER A 176 14.56 12.16 1.82
CA SER A 176 14.20 10.77 2.16
C SER A 176 12.97 10.30 1.40
N PHE A 177 12.76 9.00 1.37
CA PHE A 177 11.60 8.33 0.82
C PHE A 177 10.27 8.70 1.52
N GLU A 178 10.26 9.74 2.35
CA GLU A 178 9.13 10.15 3.17
C GLU A 178 8.52 11.45 2.67
N ARG A 179 7.21 11.50 2.74
CA ARG A 179 6.41 12.69 2.47
C ARG A 179 6.68 13.73 3.58
N ALA A 180 6.88 14.99 3.20
CA ALA A 180 7.04 16.07 4.18
C ALA A 180 5.67 16.43 4.78
N PHE A 181 5.40 15.91 5.99
CA PHE A 181 4.20 16.23 6.75
C PHE A 181 4.53 17.15 7.91
N PHE A 182 3.68 18.16 8.15
CA PHE A 182 3.80 19.00 9.32
C PHE A 182 2.43 19.47 9.83
N LEU A 183 2.35 19.75 11.14
CA LEU A 183 1.14 20.19 11.79
C LEU A 183 1.21 21.69 12.11
N VAL A 184 0.09 22.39 11.87
CA VAL A 184 -0.09 23.80 12.22
C VAL A 184 -1.56 24.07 12.52
N SER A 185 -1.84 25.13 13.31
CA SER A 185 -3.20 25.49 13.73
C SER A 185 -3.65 26.87 13.25
N SER A 186 -2.79 27.58 12.51
CA SER A 186 -3.09 28.92 12.01
C SER A 186 -2.29 29.29 10.77
N PRO A 187 -2.76 30.27 9.96
CA PRO A 187 -2.01 30.82 8.85
C PRO A 187 -0.61 31.33 9.22
N LYS A 188 -0.49 31.91 10.41
CA LYS A 188 0.81 32.42 10.92
C LYS A 188 1.80 31.28 11.15
N GLU A 189 1.36 30.20 11.80
CA GLU A 189 2.17 29.00 12.03
C GLU A 189 2.56 28.33 10.70
N TYR A 190 1.61 28.21 9.76
CA TYR A 190 1.88 27.69 8.44
C TYR A 190 3.02 28.43 7.75
N ARG A 191 2.95 29.77 7.70
CA ARG A 191 4.01 30.59 7.08
C ARG A 191 5.36 30.46 7.79
N LYS A 192 5.36 30.37 9.14
CA LYS A 192 6.58 30.20 9.94
C LYS A 192 7.20 28.81 9.70
N THR A 193 6.41 27.77 9.80
CA THR A 193 6.88 26.37 9.70
C THR A 193 7.33 26.04 8.28
N SER A 194 6.57 26.42 7.25
CA SER A 194 6.95 26.16 5.86
C SER A 194 8.25 26.86 5.48
N LYS A 195 8.45 28.13 5.90
CA LYS A 195 9.73 28.85 5.67
C LYS A 195 10.91 28.12 6.34
N ARG A 196 10.72 27.63 7.57
CA ARG A 196 11.75 26.87 8.29
C ARG A 196 12.09 25.57 7.57
N LEU A 197 11.08 24.76 7.19
CA LEU A 197 11.28 23.49 6.52
C LEU A 197 11.93 23.64 5.13
N ILE A 198 11.60 24.70 4.40
CA ILE A 198 12.28 25.03 3.12
C ILE A 198 13.76 25.37 3.35
N ARG A 199 14.07 26.19 4.37
CA ARG A 199 15.44 26.56 4.71
C ARG A 199 16.27 25.35 5.14
N GLU A 200 15.67 24.41 5.87
CA GLU A 200 16.27 23.16 6.31
C GLU A 200 16.37 22.11 5.18
N GLY A 201 15.87 22.40 3.99
CA GLY A 201 15.90 21.51 2.83
C GLY A 201 14.93 20.33 2.90
N MET A 202 14.05 20.30 3.91
CA MET A 202 13.06 19.23 4.11
C MET A 202 11.86 19.38 3.19
N LEU A 203 11.61 20.57 2.66
CA LEU A 203 10.46 20.89 1.80
C LEU A 203 10.93 21.77 0.64
N THR A 204 10.34 21.57 -0.54
CA THR A 204 10.55 22.46 -1.70
C THR A 204 9.41 23.46 -1.82
N LYS A 205 9.66 24.59 -2.51
CA LYS A 205 8.58 25.54 -2.81
C LYS A 205 7.48 24.91 -3.69
N ASP A 206 7.86 24.05 -4.62
CA ASP A 206 6.95 23.35 -5.51
C ASP A 206 6.14 22.29 -4.75
N GLY A 207 6.80 21.50 -3.89
CA GLY A 207 6.11 20.57 -2.98
C GLY A 207 5.09 21.28 -2.07
N LEU A 208 5.42 22.50 -1.61
CA LEU A 208 4.49 23.29 -0.80
C LEU A 208 3.27 23.80 -1.62
N ARG A 209 3.47 24.17 -2.90
CA ARG A 209 2.37 24.61 -3.79
C ARG A 209 1.36 23.48 -4.06
N ASN A 210 1.85 22.25 -4.14
CA ASN A 210 1.04 21.06 -4.40
C ASN A 210 0.64 20.31 -3.12
N ALA A 211 0.88 20.94 -1.95
CA ALA A 211 0.55 20.32 -0.68
C ALA A 211 -0.96 20.33 -0.42
N VAL A 212 -1.47 19.20 0.04
CA VAL A 212 -2.83 19.10 0.57
C VAL A 212 -2.83 19.57 2.03
N ILE A 213 -3.71 20.49 2.37
CA ILE A 213 -3.95 20.96 3.73
C ILE A 213 -5.26 20.32 4.18
N GLU A 214 -5.21 19.48 5.20
CA GLU A 214 -6.39 18.77 5.71
C GLU A 214 -6.51 18.87 7.22
N GLU A 215 -7.73 18.81 7.74
CA GLU A 215 -7.96 18.79 9.19
C GLU A 215 -7.22 17.61 9.85
N TYR A 216 -6.66 17.85 11.03
CA TYR A 216 -6.06 16.79 11.82
C TYR A 216 -7.12 16.14 12.70
N LEU A 217 -7.39 14.87 12.40
CA LEU A 217 -8.41 14.10 13.12
C LEU A 217 -7.84 13.50 14.41
N LEU A 218 -8.58 13.66 15.50
CA LEU A 218 -8.24 13.07 16.79
C LEU A 218 -9.00 11.75 16.99
N GLY A 219 -8.25 10.67 17.08
CA GLY A 219 -8.78 9.33 17.29
C GLY A 219 -7.74 8.26 17.03
N PRO A 220 -8.04 6.99 17.36
CA PRO A 220 -7.17 5.89 17.00
C PRO A 220 -7.14 5.70 15.48
N SER A 221 -5.94 5.53 14.93
CA SER A 221 -5.78 5.11 13.53
C SER A 221 -6.08 3.63 13.40
N ILE A 222 -6.73 3.26 12.33
CA ILE A 222 -7.01 1.88 11.95
C ILE A 222 -6.94 1.73 10.44
N ASN A 223 -6.23 0.73 9.97
CA ASN A 223 -6.22 0.32 8.58
C ASN A 223 -7.20 -0.84 8.42
N LEU A 224 -8.15 -0.70 7.52
CA LEU A 224 -9.07 -1.75 7.10
C LEU A 224 -8.46 -2.41 5.87
N ASN A 225 -7.87 -3.58 6.03
CA ASN A 225 -7.20 -4.30 4.94
C ASN A 225 -8.19 -5.26 4.30
N PHE A 226 -8.63 -4.93 3.11
CA PHE A 226 -9.62 -5.69 2.35
C PHE A 226 -8.96 -6.50 1.22
N PHE A 227 -9.71 -7.45 0.73
CA PHE A 227 -9.46 -8.15 -0.53
C PHE A 227 -10.77 -8.22 -1.32
N TYR A 228 -10.77 -7.77 -2.56
CA TYR A 228 -11.89 -7.96 -3.46
C TYR A 228 -11.57 -9.05 -4.46
N SER A 229 -12.37 -10.10 -4.47
CA SER A 229 -12.27 -11.20 -5.43
C SER A 229 -13.23 -10.99 -6.58
N PRO A 230 -12.77 -10.66 -7.79
CA PRO A 230 -13.65 -10.66 -8.97
C PRO A 230 -14.22 -12.04 -9.28
N LEU A 231 -13.46 -13.10 -9.00
CA LEU A 231 -13.86 -14.47 -9.27
C LEU A 231 -15.07 -14.90 -8.44
N LEU A 232 -15.14 -14.45 -7.18
CA LEU A 232 -16.25 -14.73 -6.26
C LEU A 232 -17.30 -13.62 -6.27
N GLY A 233 -16.96 -12.42 -6.74
CA GLY A 233 -17.81 -11.24 -6.65
C GLY A 233 -17.95 -10.71 -5.22
N GLU A 234 -16.96 -10.96 -4.35
CA GLU A 234 -17.07 -10.74 -2.91
C GLU A 234 -15.95 -9.88 -2.34
N LEU A 235 -16.31 -9.11 -1.32
CA LEU A 235 -15.38 -8.32 -0.50
C LEU A 235 -15.05 -9.12 0.78
N GLU A 236 -13.76 -9.17 1.13
CA GLU A 236 -13.24 -9.85 2.31
C GLU A 236 -12.46 -8.86 3.17
N LEU A 237 -12.63 -8.91 4.49
CA LEU A 237 -11.76 -8.22 5.43
C LEU A 237 -10.63 -9.18 5.82
N MET A 238 -9.42 -8.90 5.34
CA MET A 238 -8.25 -9.73 5.65
C MET A 238 -7.71 -9.50 7.05
N GLY A 239 -7.95 -8.32 7.59
CA GLY A 239 -7.54 -7.95 8.93
C GLY A 239 -7.46 -6.45 9.12
N THR A 240 -7.20 -6.05 10.33
CA THR A 240 -7.02 -4.64 10.71
C THR A 240 -5.73 -4.45 11.48
N ASP A 241 -5.14 -3.27 11.36
CA ASP A 241 -3.90 -2.91 12.02
C ASP A 241 -3.83 -1.41 12.31
N THR A 242 -2.90 -1.03 13.15
CA THR A 242 -2.52 0.35 13.40
C THR A 242 -1.03 0.55 13.14
N ARG A 243 -0.65 1.73 12.66
CA ARG A 243 0.76 2.07 12.41
C ARG A 243 1.48 2.44 13.70
N ARG A 244 2.71 1.98 13.80
CA ARG A 244 3.69 2.52 14.73
C ARG A 244 4.51 3.59 14.03
N GLN A 245 4.62 4.75 14.67
CA GLN A 245 5.34 5.89 14.09
C GLN A 245 6.40 6.36 15.09
N THR A 246 7.63 6.57 14.57
CA THR A 246 8.74 7.12 15.35
C THR A 246 8.37 8.49 15.91
N ASN A 247 9.02 8.93 16.96
CA ASN A 247 8.78 10.13 17.76
C ASN A 247 7.38 10.23 18.35
N LEU A 248 6.30 10.06 17.57
CA LEU A 248 4.93 10.11 18.09
C LEU A 248 4.69 9.07 19.20
N GLU A 249 5.19 7.87 19.02
CA GLU A 249 5.16 6.82 20.04
C GLU A 249 5.99 7.23 21.27
N GLY A 250 7.15 7.87 21.04
CA GLY A 250 8.00 8.40 22.12
C GLY A 250 7.30 9.49 22.93
N PHE A 251 6.63 10.44 22.28
CA PHE A 251 5.91 11.52 22.96
C PHE A 251 4.79 11.00 23.88
N ARG A 252 4.14 9.90 23.52
CA ARG A 252 3.09 9.28 24.35
C ARG A 252 3.61 8.66 25.65
N ASN A 253 4.91 8.36 25.72
CA ASN A 253 5.54 7.69 26.85
C ASN A 253 6.32 8.65 27.77
N VAL A 254 6.31 9.96 27.45
CA VAL A 254 7.02 10.97 28.25
C VAL A 254 6.10 11.51 29.35
N PRO A 255 6.59 11.62 30.59
CA PRO A 255 5.83 12.23 31.68
C PRO A 255 5.44 13.68 31.38
N PRO A 256 4.28 14.15 31.85
CA PRO A 256 3.77 15.50 31.53
C PRO A 256 4.70 16.65 31.96
N ASP A 257 5.47 16.50 33.01
CA ASP A 257 6.39 17.50 33.53
C ASP A 257 7.57 17.84 32.63
N VAL A 258 7.85 16.96 31.62
CA VAL A 258 8.93 17.21 30.65
C VAL A 258 8.39 17.59 29.24
N PHE A 259 7.10 17.81 29.09
CA PHE A 259 6.51 18.15 27.75
C PHE A 259 7.09 19.44 27.15
N ASP A 260 7.50 20.41 27.96
CA ASP A 260 8.12 21.63 27.43
C ASP A 260 9.46 21.35 26.73
N ALA A 261 10.21 20.37 27.20
CA ALA A 261 11.44 19.94 26.53
C ALA A 261 11.17 19.31 25.14
N LEU A 262 10.01 18.65 24.97
CA LEU A 262 9.63 18.04 23.70
C LEU A 262 9.33 19.06 22.61
N ARG A 263 9.01 20.32 22.95
CA ARG A 263 8.76 21.38 21.95
C ARG A 263 9.96 21.66 21.05
N ALA A 264 11.17 21.34 21.51
CA ALA A 264 12.39 21.48 20.73
C ALA A 264 12.67 20.26 19.83
N VAL A 265 11.97 19.14 20.06
CA VAL A 265 12.17 17.91 19.29
C VAL A 265 11.31 17.96 18.03
N PRO A 266 11.86 17.85 16.81
CA PRO A 266 11.07 17.81 15.60
C PRO A 266 10.20 16.57 15.60
N MET A 267 8.89 16.73 15.39
CA MET A 267 7.99 15.59 15.19
C MET A 267 8.29 14.96 13.84
N ARG A 268 8.49 13.65 13.86
CA ARG A 268 8.64 12.81 12.65
C ARG A 268 7.60 11.72 12.68
N LEU A 269 6.87 11.57 11.57
CA LEU A 269 5.84 10.56 11.39
C LEU A 269 6.38 9.44 10.47
N GLU A 270 7.55 8.91 10.83
CA GLU A 270 8.18 7.81 10.11
C GLU A 270 7.55 6.49 10.53
N GLU A 271 7.17 5.67 9.57
CA GLU A 271 6.62 4.36 9.86
C GLU A 271 7.72 3.41 10.37
N ALA A 272 7.50 2.88 11.56
CA ALA A 272 8.39 1.90 12.18
C ALA A 272 7.84 0.47 12.14
N GLY A 273 6.60 0.30 11.67
CA GLY A 273 5.92 -0.98 11.57
C GLY A 273 4.44 -0.89 11.88
N HIS A 274 3.80 -2.05 11.96
CA HIS A 274 2.37 -2.20 12.20
C HIS A 274 2.10 -3.11 13.39
N ILE A 275 0.98 -2.87 14.08
CA ILE A 275 0.46 -3.72 15.13
C ILE A 275 -0.90 -4.22 14.68
N ALA A 276 -1.10 -5.54 14.69
CA ALA A 276 -2.41 -6.14 14.50
C ALA A 276 -3.37 -5.64 15.58
N ALA A 277 -4.52 -5.17 15.17
CA ALA A 277 -5.53 -4.61 16.06
C ALA A 277 -6.91 -5.09 15.62
N THR A 278 -7.89 -5.05 16.51
CA THR A 278 -9.27 -5.38 16.15
C THR A 278 -10.16 -4.16 16.33
N VAL A 279 -11.25 -4.11 15.60
CA VAL A 279 -12.34 -3.16 15.81
C VAL A 279 -13.52 -3.86 16.49
N THR A 280 -14.41 -3.09 17.10
CA THR A 280 -15.63 -3.66 17.69
C THR A 280 -16.55 -4.21 16.59
N GLU A 281 -17.20 -5.35 16.81
CA GLU A 281 -18.11 -5.96 15.83
C GLU A 281 -19.21 -4.99 15.37
N SER A 282 -19.68 -4.13 16.27
CA SER A 282 -20.66 -3.08 15.94
C SER A 282 -20.20 -2.06 14.89
N THR A 283 -18.91 -2.05 14.56
CA THR A 283 -18.35 -1.18 13.50
C THR A 283 -17.99 -1.94 12.21
N LEU A 284 -18.04 -3.28 12.23
CA LEU A 284 -17.70 -4.11 11.07
C LEU A 284 -18.65 -3.89 9.89
N GLU A 285 -19.95 -3.79 10.15
CA GLU A 285 -20.95 -3.51 9.12
C GLU A 285 -20.62 -2.23 8.35
N LYS A 286 -20.30 -1.15 9.06
CA LYS A 286 -19.86 0.11 8.46
C LYS A 286 -18.56 -0.03 7.68
N ALA A 287 -17.64 -0.85 8.16
CA ALA A 287 -16.37 -1.10 7.46
C ALA A 287 -16.64 -1.81 6.12
N PHE A 288 -17.49 -2.84 6.10
CA PHE A 288 -17.87 -3.53 4.87
C PHE A 288 -18.63 -2.62 3.90
N GLU A 289 -19.62 -1.86 4.38
CA GLU A 289 -20.33 -0.87 3.56
C GLU A 289 -19.37 0.13 2.89
N MET A 290 -18.37 0.60 3.62
CA MET A 290 -17.33 1.49 3.07
C MET A 290 -16.52 0.79 1.98
N GLY A 291 -16.07 -0.44 2.23
CA GLY A 291 -15.30 -1.24 1.29
C GLY A 291 -16.08 -1.52 0.00
N GLU A 292 -17.36 -1.92 0.11
CA GLU A 292 -18.24 -2.20 -1.03
C GLU A 292 -18.48 -0.94 -1.88
N ARG A 293 -18.78 0.21 -1.24
CA ARG A 293 -18.95 1.49 -1.94
C ARG A 293 -17.65 1.92 -2.63
N PHE A 294 -16.50 1.70 -1.99
CA PHE A 294 -15.20 1.99 -2.58
C PHE A 294 -14.93 1.13 -3.83
N VAL A 295 -15.19 -0.18 -3.77
CA VAL A 295 -15.06 -1.10 -4.92
C VAL A 295 -15.95 -0.66 -6.08
N ALA A 296 -17.20 -0.28 -5.80
CA ALA A 296 -18.12 0.22 -6.82
C ALA A 296 -17.64 1.52 -7.47
N ALA A 297 -17.17 2.48 -6.66
CA ALA A 297 -16.61 3.74 -7.15
C ALA A 297 -15.36 3.54 -7.99
N ALA A 298 -14.44 2.69 -7.53
CA ALA A 298 -13.22 2.37 -8.26
C ALA A 298 -13.51 1.72 -9.62
N ARG A 299 -14.52 0.83 -9.69
CA ARG A 299 -14.96 0.22 -10.96
C ARG A 299 -15.53 1.25 -11.93
N ALA A 300 -16.33 2.18 -11.42
CA ALA A 300 -16.92 3.25 -12.24
C ALA A 300 -15.86 4.24 -12.74
N ALA A 301 -14.86 4.54 -11.93
CA ALA A 301 -13.80 5.50 -12.29
C ALA A 301 -12.78 4.91 -13.26
N ARG A 302 -12.41 3.64 -13.08
CA ARG A 302 -11.34 2.99 -13.88
C ARG A 302 -11.52 1.46 -13.90
N ALA A 303 -12.28 0.99 -14.90
CA ALA A 303 -12.46 -0.46 -15.09
C ALA A 303 -11.10 -1.18 -15.22
N PRO A 304 -11.00 -2.42 -14.72
CA PRO A 304 -12.03 -3.25 -14.10
C PRO A 304 -12.34 -2.90 -12.62
N GLY A 305 -11.74 -1.88 -12.04
CA GLY A 305 -11.87 -1.49 -10.65
C GLY A 305 -10.83 -2.15 -9.76
N VAL A 306 -11.15 -2.35 -8.49
CA VAL A 306 -10.28 -3.05 -7.56
C VAL A 306 -10.24 -4.53 -7.89
N ILE A 307 -9.04 -5.10 -7.89
CA ILE A 307 -8.78 -6.53 -7.97
C ILE A 307 -7.79 -6.86 -6.85
N GLY A 308 -8.14 -7.80 -6.01
CA GLY A 308 -7.27 -8.26 -4.93
C GLY A 308 -7.19 -7.29 -3.74
N PRO A 309 -6.00 -7.15 -3.12
CA PRO A 309 -5.85 -6.44 -1.86
C PRO A 309 -5.87 -4.92 -2.04
N PHE A 310 -6.55 -4.25 -1.10
CA PHE A 310 -6.49 -2.80 -0.91
C PHE A 310 -6.70 -2.46 0.57
N ALA A 311 -6.40 -1.24 0.96
CA ALA A 311 -6.64 -0.79 2.33
C ALA A 311 -7.24 0.62 2.37
N LEU A 312 -8.22 0.80 3.25
CA LEU A 312 -8.74 2.10 3.66
C LEU A 312 -8.12 2.46 5.01
N GLN A 313 -7.33 3.52 5.03
CA GLN A 313 -6.63 3.96 6.24
C GLN A 313 -7.45 5.05 6.91
N CYS A 314 -7.96 4.74 8.10
CA CYS A 314 -8.97 5.55 8.76
C CYS A 314 -8.51 6.04 10.14
N ILE A 315 -9.13 7.12 10.60
CA ILE A 315 -9.23 7.50 12.00
C ILE A 315 -10.64 7.17 12.46
N ILE A 316 -10.77 6.55 13.64
CA ILE A 316 -12.07 6.38 14.29
C ILE A 316 -12.32 7.62 15.12
N VAL A 317 -13.22 8.50 14.66
CA VAL A 317 -13.59 9.70 15.38
C VAL A 317 -14.65 9.41 16.45
N ALA A 318 -14.54 10.09 17.59
CA ALA A 318 -15.53 9.99 18.64
C ALA A 318 -16.86 10.55 18.15
N GLY A 319 -17.95 9.91 18.56
CA GLY A 319 -19.30 10.35 18.29
C GLY A 319 -20.17 10.16 19.49
N PRO A 320 -21.48 10.31 19.42
CA PRO A 320 -22.42 9.34 18.89
C PRO A 320 -22.90 9.71 17.47
N PRO A 321 -22.83 8.77 16.50
CA PRO A 321 -22.15 7.48 16.50
C PRO A 321 -20.64 7.60 16.17
N LYS A 322 -19.82 6.58 16.55
CA LYS A 322 -18.45 6.45 16.06
C LYS A 322 -18.43 6.34 14.54
N GLU A 323 -17.46 7.01 13.90
CA GLU A 323 -17.32 7.01 12.44
C GLU A 323 -15.89 6.73 12.03
N PHE A 324 -15.73 6.06 10.89
CA PHE A 324 -14.46 6.00 10.16
C PHE A 324 -14.33 7.23 9.27
N VAL A 325 -13.20 7.90 9.36
CA VAL A 325 -12.81 8.95 8.41
C VAL A 325 -11.56 8.50 7.68
N CYS A 326 -11.67 8.23 6.39
CA CYS A 326 -10.59 7.69 5.58
C CYS A 326 -9.65 8.81 5.14
N TYR A 327 -8.36 8.72 5.52
CA TYR A 327 -7.37 9.76 5.23
C TYR A 327 -6.33 9.33 4.18
N ASP A 328 -6.27 8.06 3.86
CA ASP A 328 -5.37 7.51 2.83
C ASP A 328 -5.91 6.18 2.30
N VAL A 329 -5.58 5.85 1.06
CA VAL A 329 -5.97 4.61 0.38
C VAL A 329 -4.73 3.91 -0.14
N SER A 330 -4.71 2.59 -0.08
CA SER A 330 -3.69 1.75 -0.72
C SER A 330 -4.35 0.78 -1.69
N LEU A 331 -3.95 0.80 -2.95
CA LEU A 331 -4.55 0.03 -4.06
C LEU A 331 -3.66 -1.15 -4.51
N ARG A 332 -2.88 -1.66 -3.60
CA ARG A 332 -1.90 -2.75 -3.77
C ARG A 332 -1.80 -3.54 -2.47
N ILE A 333 -0.94 -4.57 -2.43
CA ILE A 333 -0.74 -5.31 -1.18
C ILE A 333 -0.26 -4.34 -0.06
N PRO A 334 -0.99 -4.25 1.07
CA PRO A 334 -0.59 -3.41 2.19
C PRO A 334 0.67 -3.94 2.88
N GLY A 335 1.40 -3.05 3.55
CA GLY A 335 2.63 -3.37 4.29
C GLY A 335 2.40 -3.94 5.69
N SER A 336 1.34 -4.70 5.90
CA SER A 336 0.84 -5.13 7.22
C SER A 336 0.75 -6.66 7.35
N PRO A 337 1.88 -7.40 7.34
CA PRO A 337 1.84 -8.87 7.41
C PRO A 337 1.22 -9.40 8.71
N GLY A 338 1.17 -8.57 9.76
CA GLY A 338 0.54 -8.90 11.04
C GLY A 338 -0.98 -9.07 10.98
N THR A 339 -1.65 -8.64 9.92
CA THR A 339 -3.11 -8.73 9.77
C THR A 339 -3.64 -10.15 9.85
N ARG A 340 -2.87 -11.15 9.40
CA ARG A 340 -3.22 -12.57 9.53
C ARG A 340 -3.46 -13.04 10.97
N TYR A 341 -2.93 -12.32 11.96
CA TYR A 341 -3.11 -12.63 13.38
C TYR A 341 -4.34 -11.95 13.99
N THR A 342 -5.11 -11.22 13.20
CA THR A 342 -6.47 -10.82 13.53
C THR A 342 -7.45 -11.92 13.13
N PRO A 343 -8.62 -12.04 13.76
CA PRO A 343 -9.49 -13.21 13.54
C PRO A 343 -10.23 -13.20 12.19
N TYR A 344 -10.20 -12.10 11.43
CA TYR A 344 -11.13 -11.86 10.32
C TYR A 344 -10.96 -12.85 9.16
N SER A 345 -9.71 -13.13 8.75
CA SER A 345 -9.47 -14.13 7.71
C SER A 345 -9.87 -15.53 8.17
N ALA A 346 -9.64 -15.86 9.46
CA ALA A 346 -10.02 -17.14 10.03
C ALA A 346 -11.54 -17.32 10.13
N TYR A 347 -12.30 -16.27 10.43
CA TYR A 347 -13.77 -16.32 10.39
C TYR A 347 -14.31 -16.67 9.01
N ARG A 348 -13.63 -16.23 7.97
CA ARG A 348 -14.02 -16.50 6.58
C ARG A 348 -13.57 -17.88 6.10
N TRP A 349 -12.31 -18.22 6.36
CA TRP A 349 -11.63 -19.36 5.75
C TRP A 349 -11.46 -20.56 6.68
N GLY A 350 -11.90 -20.47 7.94
CA GLY A 350 -11.70 -21.51 8.96
C GLY A 350 -10.24 -21.68 9.41
N ARG A 351 -9.33 -20.84 8.93
CA ARG A 351 -7.91 -20.77 9.28
C ARG A 351 -7.34 -19.40 8.99
N ASP A 352 -6.22 -19.08 9.59
CA ASP A 352 -5.48 -17.85 9.29
C ASP A 352 -4.98 -17.86 7.84
N VAL A 353 -5.35 -16.82 7.10
CA VAL A 353 -4.91 -16.59 5.72
C VAL A 353 -4.25 -15.24 5.63
N SER A 354 -2.99 -15.20 5.19
CA SER A 354 -2.30 -13.93 4.93
C SER A 354 -2.76 -13.31 3.62
N VAL A 355 -2.54 -12.00 3.44
CA VAL A 355 -2.90 -11.32 2.19
C VAL A 355 -2.13 -11.91 1.01
N GLY A 356 -0.83 -12.20 1.19
CA GLY A 356 -0.03 -12.86 0.15
C GLY A 356 -0.55 -14.26 -0.20
N GLU A 357 -1.00 -15.03 0.79
CA GLU A 357 -1.63 -16.33 0.54
C GLU A 357 -2.96 -16.19 -0.17
N ARG A 358 -3.77 -15.18 0.18
CA ARG A 358 -5.05 -14.94 -0.49
C ARG A 358 -4.87 -14.55 -1.96
N ILE A 359 -3.81 -13.79 -2.28
CA ILE A 359 -3.41 -13.53 -3.69
C ILE A 359 -3.12 -14.83 -4.42
N ALA A 360 -2.32 -15.71 -3.82
CA ALA A 360 -1.97 -17.00 -4.41
C ALA A 360 -3.19 -17.92 -4.58
N MET A 361 -4.13 -17.92 -3.63
CA MET A 361 -5.41 -18.64 -3.74
C MET A 361 -6.23 -18.11 -4.93
N GLU A 362 -6.33 -16.78 -5.08
CA GLU A 362 -7.04 -16.17 -6.22
C GLU A 362 -6.42 -16.58 -7.56
N LEU A 363 -5.09 -16.59 -7.64
CA LEU A 363 -4.38 -17.03 -8.85
C LEU A 363 -4.62 -18.51 -9.17
N VAL A 364 -4.64 -19.38 -8.15
CA VAL A 364 -4.96 -20.81 -8.34
C VAL A 364 -6.41 -20.98 -8.83
N MET A 365 -7.36 -20.30 -8.23
CA MET A 365 -8.76 -20.34 -8.67
C MET A 365 -8.92 -19.85 -10.11
N ALA A 366 -8.25 -18.74 -10.49
CA ALA A 366 -8.29 -18.22 -11.85
C ALA A 366 -7.66 -19.18 -12.85
N ARG A 367 -6.53 -19.80 -12.50
CA ARG A 367 -5.86 -20.82 -13.33
C ARG A 367 -6.79 -22.02 -13.58
N ASP A 368 -7.39 -22.54 -12.53
CA ASP A 368 -8.20 -23.77 -12.59
C ASP A 368 -9.53 -23.53 -13.31
N ALA A 369 -10.03 -22.28 -13.30
CA ALA A 369 -11.24 -21.86 -14.01
C ALA A 369 -10.99 -21.22 -15.38
N ASP A 370 -9.74 -21.03 -15.81
CA ASP A 370 -9.35 -20.29 -17.02
C ASP A 370 -9.87 -18.84 -17.08
N ARG A 371 -9.79 -18.12 -15.93
CA ARG A 371 -10.35 -16.76 -15.73
C ARG A 371 -9.26 -15.74 -15.36
N PHE A 372 -8.07 -15.85 -15.96
CA PHE A 372 -6.98 -14.92 -15.67
C PHE A 372 -7.26 -13.46 -16.06
N ASP A 373 -8.06 -13.25 -17.09
CA ASP A 373 -8.47 -11.93 -17.58
C ASP A 373 -9.29 -11.13 -16.58
N GLU A 374 -9.83 -11.77 -15.54
CA GLU A 374 -10.58 -11.11 -14.49
C GLU A 374 -9.69 -10.62 -13.33
N ILE A 375 -8.47 -11.15 -13.21
CA ILE A 375 -7.58 -10.84 -12.08
C ILE A 375 -6.22 -10.24 -12.49
N LEU A 376 -5.90 -10.25 -13.78
CA LEU A 376 -4.65 -9.75 -14.33
C LEU A 376 -4.88 -8.57 -15.28
N THR A 377 -3.91 -7.65 -15.28
CA THR A 377 -3.86 -6.56 -16.25
C THR A 377 -2.52 -6.53 -16.98
#